data_14c912e96dbefa78c527e7a2cd294ea0
#
_entry.id   14c912e96dbefa78c527e7a2cd294ea0
#
_cell.length_a   1.000
_cell.length_b   1.000
_cell.length_c   1.000
_cell.angle_alpha   90.00
_cell.angle_beta   90.00
_cell.angle_gamma   90.00
#
_symmetry.space_group_name_H-M   'P 1'
#
loop_
_entity.id
_entity.type
_entity.pdbx_description
1 polymer ?
#
loop_
_entity_poly.entity_id
_entity_poly.type
_entity_poly.pdbx_seq_one_letter_code
_entity_poly.pdbx_strand_id
1 'polypeptide(L)'
;MRKNIPVNIVTGFLGAGKTTSILGLLAARPADETWAILVNEFGEVGIDKALINGELGDVDDVVILEVPGGCMCCTAGLSMNMTLSQIIFLVQPDRILIEPTGLGHPEEVMQNLHQKSFSEHLLIQRTLTLVDPRSIEQSHVAQHPSFLQQIDMADIVVASKPDLCSTEQLDALEEFVKERRGAQVAVTAVSFGQLSIDSLEAPTLWRPSGELKSTPTTASSPSPLEVEEKPLPETGVLVATNAGDGFKTIGWRISADKHFNYGRLMSFFNSLAVERMKAVTITDAGVFAYNLSGGILKEIAIDDCLESRIEIICQEISEQWESGVMDCLGSK
;
A
#
# COMPACT_ATOMS: atom_id res chain seq x y z
N MET A 1 -27.48 -12.87 2.87
CA MET A 1 -26.04 -12.82 3.15
C MET A 1 -25.32 -13.37 1.95
N ARG A 2 -24.50 -12.56 1.30
CA ARG A 2 -23.71 -12.99 0.14
C ARG A 2 -22.68 -14.02 0.60
N LYS A 3 -22.54 -15.11 -0.14
CA LYS A 3 -21.54 -16.14 0.09
C LYS A 3 -20.59 -16.14 -1.11
N ASN A 4 -19.34 -16.53 -0.87
CA ASN A 4 -18.32 -16.64 -1.88
C ASN A 4 -17.96 -15.27 -2.53
N ILE A 5 -17.80 -14.23 -1.71
CA ILE A 5 -17.32 -12.94 -2.19
C ILE A 5 -15.87 -13.12 -2.69
N PRO A 6 -15.59 -12.88 -3.98
CA PRO A 6 -14.23 -12.94 -4.50
C PRO A 6 -13.32 -11.97 -3.77
N VAL A 7 -12.15 -12.44 -3.33
CA VAL A 7 -11.14 -11.61 -2.70
C VAL A 7 -9.79 -11.82 -3.37
N ASN A 8 -9.13 -10.74 -3.75
CA ASN A 8 -7.80 -10.73 -4.35
C ASN A 8 -6.83 -9.93 -3.49
N ILE A 9 -5.60 -10.40 -3.38
CA ILE A 9 -4.50 -9.64 -2.80
C ILE A 9 -3.70 -9.01 -3.95
N VAL A 10 -3.49 -7.69 -3.88
CA VAL A 10 -2.66 -6.92 -4.79
C VAL A 10 -1.44 -6.43 -4.00
N THR A 11 -0.35 -7.15 -4.11
CA THR A 11 0.88 -6.88 -3.35
C THR A 11 2.04 -6.48 -4.26
N GLY A 12 3.18 -6.19 -3.69
CA GLY A 12 4.39 -5.78 -4.39
C GLY A 12 5.21 -4.81 -3.53
N PHE A 13 6.50 -4.74 -3.78
CA PHE A 13 7.43 -3.94 -3.00
C PHE A 13 7.13 -2.43 -3.09
N LEU A 14 7.88 -1.62 -2.35
CA LEU A 14 7.74 -0.17 -2.37
C LEU A 14 7.89 0.37 -3.80
N GLY A 15 6.98 1.25 -4.20
CA GLY A 15 7.02 1.87 -5.52
C GLY A 15 6.67 0.97 -6.71
N ALA A 16 6.27 -0.28 -6.51
CA ALA A 16 5.91 -1.21 -7.58
C ALA A 16 4.63 -0.85 -8.36
N GLY A 17 3.90 0.21 -7.97
CA GLY A 17 2.71 0.67 -8.70
C GLY A 17 1.39 0.05 -8.26
N LYS A 18 1.30 -0.48 -7.02
CA LYS A 18 0.09 -1.12 -6.47
C LYS A 18 -1.14 -0.22 -6.59
N THR A 19 -1.09 0.97 -6.01
CA THR A 19 -2.21 1.92 -6.02
C THR A 19 -2.65 2.26 -7.45
N THR A 20 -1.71 2.49 -8.38
CA THR A 20 -2.03 2.75 -9.80
C THR A 20 -2.74 1.56 -10.44
N SER A 21 -2.32 0.33 -10.13
CA SER A 21 -2.97 -0.88 -10.68
C SER A 21 -4.35 -1.12 -10.08
N ILE A 22 -4.54 -0.82 -8.80
CA ILE A 22 -5.86 -0.87 -8.15
C ILE A 22 -6.80 0.15 -8.80
N LEU A 23 -6.35 1.38 -9.04
CA LEU A 23 -7.12 2.40 -9.74
C LEU A 23 -7.50 1.96 -11.16
N GLY A 24 -6.57 1.34 -11.89
CA GLY A 24 -6.85 0.76 -13.21
C GLY A 24 -7.92 -0.33 -13.17
N LEU A 25 -7.86 -1.22 -12.17
CA LEU A 25 -8.88 -2.27 -11.95
C LEU A 25 -10.24 -1.66 -11.59
N LEU A 26 -10.27 -0.65 -10.74
CA LEU A 26 -11.51 0.04 -10.37
C LEU A 26 -12.16 0.76 -11.56
N ALA A 27 -11.35 1.38 -12.41
CA ALA A 27 -11.83 2.01 -13.63
C ALA A 27 -12.39 1.00 -14.64
N ALA A 28 -11.89 -0.25 -14.62
CA ALA A 28 -12.32 -1.33 -15.49
C ALA A 28 -13.46 -2.20 -14.90
N ARG A 29 -13.85 -1.98 -13.63
CA ARG A 29 -14.89 -2.79 -12.97
C ARG A 29 -16.23 -2.71 -13.70
N PRO A 30 -17.07 -3.75 -13.68
CA PRO A 30 -18.45 -3.67 -14.14
C PRO A 30 -19.22 -2.57 -13.41
N ALA A 31 -20.02 -1.79 -14.14
CA ALA A 31 -20.72 -0.62 -13.60
C ALA A 31 -21.82 -0.98 -12.59
N ASP A 32 -22.28 -2.23 -12.57
CA ASP A 32 -23.30 -2.77 -11.68
C ASP A 32 -22.71 -3.50 -10.46
N GLU A 33 -21.39 -3.50 -10.30
CA GLU A 33 -20.70 -4.13 -9.18
C GLU A 33 -20.22 -3.12 -8.13
N THR A 34 -20.44 -3.43 -6.88
CA THR A 34 -19.85 -2.72 -5.73
C THR A 34 -18.56 -3.42 -5.32
N TRP A 35 -17.43 -2.71 -5.37
CA TRP A 35 -16.15 -3.25 -4.94
C TRP A 35 -15.69 -2.61 -3.62
N ALA A 36 -15.17 -3.43 -2.73
CA ALA A 36 -14.54 -2.95 -1.50
C ALA A 36 -13.01 -3.06 -1.61
N ILE A 37 -12.32 -2.04 -1.13
CA ILE A 37 -10.87 -2.04 -1.08
C ILE A 37 -10.47 -1.96 0.38
N LEU A 38 -9.68 -2.92 0.82
CA LEU A 38 -9.03 -2.90 2.10
C LEU A 38 -7.58 -2.48 1.91
N VAL A 39 -7.28 -1.26 2.29
CA VAL A 39 -5.92 -0.73 2.24
C VAL A 39 -5.30 -0.82 3.62
N ASN A 40 -4.01 -1.14 3.66
CA ASN A 40 -3.22 -1.06 4.86
C ASN A 40 -2.14 -0.02 4.68
N GLU A 41 -1.95 0.81 5.68
CA GLU A 41 -0.94 1.83 5.68
C GLU A 41 0.23 1.43 6.56
N PHE A 42 1.43 1.47 5.99
CA PHE A 42 2.67 1.50 6.77
C PHE A 42 3.00 2.97 7.04
N GLY A 43 2.60 3.42 8.21
CA GLY A 43 2.68 4.84 8.57
C GLY A 43 1.32 5.34 9.08
N GLU A 44 1.33 6.41 9.85
CA GLU A 44 0.16 6.94 10.55
C GLU A 44 -0.80 7.76 9.64
N VAL A 45 -0.77 7.56 8.31
CA VAL A 45 -1.35 8.55 7.38
C VAL A 45 -2.19 7.89 6.28
N GLY A 46 -3.51 7.94 6.37
CA GLY A 46 -4.47 7.44 5.36
C GLY A 46 -4.36 8.07 3.95
N ILE A 47 -3.15 8.04 3.37
CA ILE A 47 -2.84 8.71 2.11
C ILE A 47 -3.29 7.87 0.90
N ASP A 48 -3.21 6.54 0.99
CA ASP A 48 -3.64 5.69 -0.13
C ASP A 48 -5.13 5.88 -0.42
N LYS A 49 -5.95 6.01 0.64
CA LYS A 49 -7.37 6.35 0.51
C LYS A 49 -7.59 7.73 -0.11
N ALA A 50 -6.84 8.75 0.34
CA ALA A 50 -6.94 10.09 -0.22
C ALA A 50 -6.55 10.13 -1.70
N LEU A 51 -5.49 9.39 -2.10
CA LEU A 51 -5.09 9.26 -3.50
C LEU A 51 -6.17 8.56 -4.33
N ILE A 52 -6.74 7.47 -3.83
CA ILE A 52 -7.79 6.73 -4.53
C ILE A 52 -9.03 7.61 -4.71
N ASN A 53 -9.49 8.28 -3.65
CA ASN A 53 -10.64 9.19 -3.72
C ASN A 53 -10.38 10.39 -4.65
N GLY A 54 -9.16 10.94 -4.64
CA GLY A 54 -8.79 12.06 -5.50
C GLY A 54 -8.74 11.71 -7.01
N GLU A 55 -8.35 10.48 -7.36
CA GLU A 55 -8.30 10.05 -8.76
C GLU A 55 -9.66 9.55 -9.31
N LEU A 56 -10.49 8.93 -8.46
CA LEU A 56 -11.79 8.38 -8.88
C LEU A 56 -12.95 9.34 -8.67
N GLY A 57 -12.79 10.36 -7.81
CA GLY A 57 -13.91 11.17 -7.31
C GLY A 57 -14.84 10.36 -6.40
N ASP A 58 -16.00 10.91 -6.09
CA ASP A 58 -17.08 10.21 -5.37
C ASP A 58 -17.70 9.15 -6.30
N VAL A 59 -17.26 7.90 -6.16
CA VAL A 59 -17.84 6.76 -6.86
C VAL A 59 -18.68 5.98 -5.86
N ASP A 60 -20.00 6.04 -6.01
CA ASP A 60 -20.98 5.43 -5.09
C ASP A 60 -20.79 3.91 -4.88
N ASP A 61 -20.16 3.22 -5.85
CA ASP A 61 -20.01 1.77 -5.84
C ASP A 61 -18.59 1.29 -5.47
N VAL A 62 -17.77 2.17 -4.89
CA VAL A 62 -16.44 1.82 -4.37
C VAL A 62 -16.33 2.18 -2.90
N VAL A 63 -16.14 1.17 -2.06
CA VAL A 63 -15.99 1.35 -0.60
C VAL A 63 -14.55 1.12 -0.19
N ILE A 64 -13.89 2.15 0.33
CA ILE A 64 -12.50 2.09 0.76
C ILE A 64 -12.45 2.08 2.28
N LEU A 65 -11.88 1.01 2.83
CA LEU A 65 -11.67 0.88 4.27
C LEU A 65 -10.19 0.74 4.57
N GLU A 66 -9.78 1.39 5.64
CA GLU A 66 -8.43 1.27 6.20
C GLU A 66 -8.44 0.34 7.41
N VAL A 67 -7.34 -0.39 7.60
CA VAL A 67 -7.13 -1.15 8.83
C VAL A 67 -6.60 -0.19 9.89
N PRO A 68 -7.34 0.09 10.96
CA PRO A 68 -6.88 0.99 12.01
C PRO A 68 -5.63 0.45 12.73
N GLY A 69 -4.67 1.33 13.02
CA GLY A 69 -3.54 0.99 13.89
C GLY A 69 -2.29 0.49 13.20
N GLY A 70 -2.12 0.74 11.90
CA GLY A 70 -0.88 0.40 11.19
C GLY A 70 -0.85 -1.02 10.65
N CYS A 71 0.27 -1.66 10.56
CA CYS A 71 0.53 -2.91 9.83
C CYS A 71 -0.55 -4.00 9.95
N MET A 72 -1.14 -4.42 8.82
CA MET A 72 -2.08 -5.55 8.69
C MET A 72 -1.50 -6.86 9.25
N CYS A 73 -0.19 -6.93 9.37
CA CYS A 73 0.59 -8.07 9.81
C CYS A 73 1.02 -8.02 11.29
N CYS A 74 1.04 -6.88 11.98
CA CYS A 74 1.83 -6.79 13.22
C CYS A 74 1.09 -7.05 14.54
N THR A 75 -0.23 -6.91 14.65
CA THR A 75 -0.92 -7.17 15.93
C THR A 75 -2.25 -7.79 15.72
N ALA A 76 -2.30 -8.36 14.76
CA ALA A 76 -3.25 -8.56 14.51
C ALA A 76 -4.39 -8.95 13.96
N GLY A 77 -4.49 -9.66 13.50
CA GLY A 77 -5.73 -10.33 13.25
C GLY A 77 -7.02 -9.58 13.70
N LEU A 78 -6.96 -8.86 14.79
CA LEU A 78 -8.14 -8.22 15.36
C LEU A 78 -8.64 -7.02 14.53
N SER A 79 -7.83 -6.05 14.23
CA SER A 79 -8.26 -4.87 13.45
C SER A 79 -8.63 -5.25 12.02
N MET A 80 -7.81 -6.07 11.38
CA MET A 80 -8.13 -6.61 10.05
C MET A 80 -9.41 -7.45 10.08
N ASN A 81 -9.58 -8.31 11.08
CA ASN A 81 -10.76 -9.15 11.22
C ASN A 81 -12.04 -8.33 11.45
N MET A 82 -11.96 -7.25 12.24
CA MET A 82 -13.07 -6.32 12.43
C MET A 82 -13.45 -5.62 11.12
N THR A 83 -12.46 -5.10 10.38
CA THR A 83 -12.70 -4.42 9.10
C THR A 83 -13.21 -5.39 8.04
N LEU A 84 -12.66 -6.59 7.94
CA LEU A 84 -13.19 -7.64 7.04
C LEU A 84 -14.63 -8.01 7.41
N SER A 85 -14.93 -8.13 8.70
CA SER A 85 -16.32 -8.39 9.15
C SER A 85 -17.26 -7.27 8.73
N GLN A 86 -16.85 -6.01 8.89
CA GLN A 86 -17.64 -4.87 8.39
C GLN A 86 -17.87 -4.94 6.88
N ILE A 87 -16.84 -5.23 6.10
CA ILE A 87 -16.98 -5.40 4.65
C ILE A 87 -17.97 -6.51 4.32
N ILE A 88 -17.80 -7.68 4.90
CA ILE A 88 -18.63 -8.86 4.59
C ILE A 88 -20.07 -8.67 5.02
N PHE A 89 -20.32 -8.10 6.20
CA PHE A 89 -21.67 -8.09 6.80
C PHE A 89 -22.45 -6.80 6.53
N LEU A 90 -21.75 -5.64 6.39
CA LEU A 90 -22.42 -4.35 6.21
C LEU A 90 -22.37 -3.88 4.75
N VAL A 91 -21.22 -3.99 4.10
CA VAL A 91 -21.04 -3.53 2.69
C VAL A 91 -21.60 -4.58 1.72
N GLN A 92 -21.31 -5.86 1.94
CA GLN A 92 -21.68 -7.00 1.08
C GLN A 92 -21.28 -6.80 -0.40
N PRO A 93 -20.01 -6.46 -0.68
CA PRO A 93 -19.57 -6.11 -2.01
C PRO A 93 -19.57 -7.30 -2.97
N ASP A 94 -19.45 -7.02 -4.27
CA ASP A 94 -19.27 -8.02 -5.31
C ASP A 94 -17.85 -8.57 -5.34
N ARG A 95 -16.86 -7.77 -4.93
CA ARG A 95 -15.44 -8.14 -4.85
C ARG A 95 -14.73 -7.34 -3.76
N ILE A 96 -13.70 -7.96 -3.19
CA ILE A 96 -12.79 -7.31 -2.24
C ILE A 96 -11.38 -7.32 -2.84
N LEU A 97 -10.74 -6.16 -2.90
CA LEU A 97 -9.31 -6.03 -3.17
C LEU A 97 -8.60 -5.69 -1.86
N ILE A 98 -7.51 -6.39 -1.56
CA ILE A 98 -6.68 -6.13 -0.37
C ILE A 98 -5.31 -5.67 -0.83
N GLU A 99 -4.92 -4.45 -0.42
CA GLU A 99 -3.58 -3.91 -0.63
C GLU A 99 -2.78 -3.95 0.68
N PRO A 100 -1.93 -4.96 0.91
CA PRO A 100 -0.96 -4.93 2.00
C PRO A 100 0.09 -3.83 1.77
N THR A 101 0.80 -3.44 2.84
CA THR A 101 1.93 -2.51 2.70
C THR A 101 3.02 -3.08 1.77
N GLY A 102 3.80 -2.19 1.15
CA GLY A 102 4.92 -2.62 0.30
C GLY A 102 6.03 -3.40 1.02
N LEU A 103 6.14 -3.24 2.35
CA LEU A 103 7.02 -4.01 3.22
C LEU A 103 6.29 -5.09 4.03
N GLY A 104 4.97 -5.21 3.85
CA GLY A 104 4.15 -6.14 4.60
C GLY A 104 4.34 -7.60 4.18
N HIS A 105 3.86 -8.49 5.02
CA HIS A 105 3.90 -9.93 4.85
C HIS A 105 2.53 -10.43 4.34
N PRO A 106 2.34 -10.58 3.02
CA PRO A 106 1.05 -10.98 2.46
C PRO A 106 0.61 -12.38 2.91
N GLU A 107 1.56 -13.20 3.40
CA GLU A 107 1.24 -14.53 3.94
C GLU A 107 0.36 -14.44 5.19
N GLU A 108 0.59 -13.49 6.07
CA GLU A 108 -0.23 -13.28 7.26
C GLU A 108 -1.66 -12.84 6.88
N VAL A 109 -1.78 -11.97 5.88
CA VAL A 109 -3.08 -11.60 5.32
C VAL A 109 -3.79 -12.83 4.77
N MET A 110 -3.09 -13.66 4.02
CA MET A 110 -3.64 -14.89 3.44
C MET A 110 -4.07 -15.89 4.52
N GLN A 111 -3.27 -16.06 5.57
CA GLN A 111 -3.62 -16.91 6.72
C GLN A 111 -4.89 -16.41 7.43
N ASN A 112 -5.03 -15.10 7.59
CA ASN A 112 -6.24 -14.50 8.17
C ASN A 112 -7.48 -14.78 7.31
N LEU A 113 -7.39 -14.65 6.00
CA LEU A 113 -8.49 -14.94 5.08
C LEU A 113 -8.92 -16.41 5.12
N HIS A 114 -8.01 -17.34 5.42
CA HIS A 114 -8.31 -18.77 5.56
C HIS A 114 -8.89 -19.17 6.91
N GLN A 115 -9.01 -18.24 7.87
CA GLN A 115 -9.67 -18.54 9.14
C GLN A 115 -11.14 -18.96 8.89
N LYS A 116 -11.62 -19.89 9.70
CA LYS A 116 -12.98 -20.45 9.56
C LYS A 116 -14.07 -19.37 9.53
N SER A 117 -13.86 -18.27 10.29
CA SER A 117 -14.79 -17.14 10.33
C SER A 117 -14.99 -16.44 8.99
N PHE A 118 -14.01 -16.52 8.08
CA PHE A 118 -14.03 -15.84 6.78
C PHE A 118 -14.15 -16.81 5.60
N SER A 119 -13.57 -17.99 5.70
CA SER A 119 -13.54 -18.97 4.61
C SER A 119 -14.94 -19.45 4.16
N GLU A 120 -15.97 -19.30 5.00
CA GLU A 120 -17.36 -19.60 4.64
C GLU A 120 -18.03 -18.47 3.82
N HIS A 121 -17.42 -17.28 3.78
CA HIS A 121 -17.96 -16.08 3.14
C HIS A 121 -17.15 -15.62 1.96
N LEU A 122 -15.84 -15.91 1.94
CA LEU A 122 -14.89 -15.45 0.96
C LEU A 122 -14.47 -16.56 -0.02
N LEU A 123 -14.28 -16.19 -1.26
CA LEU A 123 -13.65 -17.00 -2.29
C LEU A 123 -12.28 -16.39 -2.62
N ILE A 124 -11.23 -16.98 -2.08
CA ILE A 124 -9.87 -16.45 -2.29
C ILE A 124 -9.44 -16.73 -3.72
N GLN A 125 -9.24 -15.67 -4.45
CA GLN A 125 -8.80 -15.65 -5.84
C GLN A 125 -7.30 -15.34 -5.92
N ARG A 126 -6.79 -15.14 -7.15
CA ARG A 126 -5.38 -14.89 -7.43
C ARG A 126 -4.78 -13.76 -6.60
N THR A 127 -3.55 -13.97 -6.15
CA THR A 127 -2.66 -12.95 -5.62
C THR A 127 -1.84 -12.37 -6.76
N LEU A 128 -1.93 -11.06 -6.95
CA LEU A 128 -1.17 -10.30 -7.94
C LEU A 128 0.02 -9.65 -7.24
N THR A 129 1.24 -9.97 -7.69
CA THR A 129 2.46 -9.35 -7.18
C THR A 129 3.05 -8.42 -8.23
N LEU A 130 2.99 -7.12 -7.97
CA LEU A 130 3.58 -6.12 -8.84
C LEU A 130 5.08 -6.02 -8.59
N VAL A 131 5.84 -6.00 -9.66
CA VAL A 131 7.30 -5.85 -9.64
C VAL A 131 7.73 -4.85 -10.70
N ASP A 132 8.51 -3.86 -10.30
CA ASP A 132 9.26 -3.03 -11.23
C ASP A 132 10.49 -3.84 -11.68
N PRO A 133 10.63 -4.23 -12.96
CA PRO A 133 11.71 -5.11 -13.41
C PRO A 133 13.11 -4.60 -13.06
N ARG A 134 13.29 -3.28 -12.98
CA ARG A 134 14.56 -2.65 -12.62
C ARG A 134 15.00 -2.97 -11.18
N SER A 135 14.06 -3.38 -10.33
CA SER A 135 14.35 -3.72 -8.93
C SER A 135 15.14 -5.02 -8.78
N ILE A 136 15.14 -5.90 -9.79
CA ILE A 136 15.93 -7.15 -9.77
C ILE A 136 17.43 -6.85 -9.77
N GLU A 137 17.87 -5.77 -10.40
CA GLU A 137 19.27 -5.35 -10.40
C GLU A 137 19.71 -4.71 -9.08
N GLN A 138 18.76 -4.33 -8.24
CA GLN A 138 19.00 -3.72 -6.93
C GLN A 138 19.12 -4.82 -5.86
N SER A 139 20.33 -5.20 -5.50
CA SER A 139 20.59 -6.32 -4.58
C SER A 139 19.84 -6.20 -3.25
N HIS A 140 19.67 -4.97 -2.72
CA HIS A 140 18.95 -4.74 -1.47
C HIS A 140 17.45 -4.99 -1.59
N VAL A 141 16.87 -4.85 -2.79
CA VAL A 141 15.46 -5.19 -3.07
C VAL A 141 15.32 -6.67 -3.41
N ALA A 142 16.10 -7.15 -4.38
CA ALA A 142 16.01 -8.54 -4.87
C ALA A 142 16.28 -9.60 -3.77
N GLN A 143 17.03 -9.23 -2.72
CA GLN A 143 17.32 -10.10 -1.56
C GLN A 143 16.46 -9.77 -0.34
N HIS A 144 15.58 -8.77 -0.42
CA HIS A 144 14.76 -8.38 0.72
C HIS A 144 13.73 -9.47 1.07
N PRO A 145 13.61 -9.88 2.35
CA PRO A 145 12.71 -10.96 2.75
C PRO A 145 11.25 -10.73 2.31
N SER A 146 10.72 -9.51 2.47
CA SER A 146 9.36 -9.19 2.07
C SER A 146 9.17 -9.26 0.55
N PHE A 147 10.15 -8.80 -0.25
CA PHE A 147 10.12 -8.94 -1.71
C PHE A 147 10.07 -10.41 -2.13
N LEU A 148 10.95 -11.22 -1.55
CA LEU A 148 11.01 -12.66 -1.84
C LEU A 148 9.70 -13.36 -1.43
N GLN A 149 9.15 -13.05 -0.27
CA GLN A 149 7.86 -13.59 0.17
C GLN A 149 6.71 -13.19 -0.75
N GLN A 150 6.69 -11.93 -1.23
CA GLN A 150 5.68 -11.47 -2.18
C GLN A 150 5.73 -12.25 -3.51
N ILE A 151 6.94 -12.56 -4.00
CA ILE A 151 7.12 -13.43 -5.17
C ILE A 151 6.67 -14.86 -4.87
N ASP A 152 6.99 -15.40 -3.68
CA ASP A 152 6.63 -16.76 -3.29
C ASP A 152 5.11 -16.97 -3.20
N MET A 153 4.36 -15.90 -2.94
CA MET A 153 2.90 -15.95 -2.86
C MET A 153 2.18 -15.58 -4.14
N ALA A 154 2.92 -15.15 -5.17
CA ALA A 154 2.32 -14.71 -6.42
C ALA A 154 1.62 -15.87 -7.15
N ASP A 155 0.41 -15.62 -7.62
CA ASP A 155 -0.28 -16.43 -8.64
C ASP A 155 -0.03 -15.84 -10.03
N ILE A 156 0.17 -14.53 -10.10
CA ILE A 156 0.64 -13.79 -11.28
C ILE A 156 1.64 -12.74 -10.79
N VAL A 157 2.76 -12.63 -11.50
CA VAL A 157 3.68 -11.50 -11.36
C VAL A 157 3.36 -10.47 -12.45
N VAL A 158 3.14 -9.24 -12.03
CA VAL A 158 2.85 -8.12 -12.93
C VAL A 158 4.10 -7.26 -13.05
N ALA A 159 4.78 -7.34 -14.20
CA ALA A 159 5.89 -6.44 -14.54
C ALA A 159 5.32 -5.05 -14.78
N SER A 160 5.47 -4.17 -13.80
CA SER A 160 4.99 -2.79 -13.86
C SER A 160 6.00 -1.87 -14.55
N LYS A 161 5.53 -0.74 -15.08
CA LYS A 161 6.36 0.29 -15.74
C LYS A 161 7.29 -0.28 -16.84
N PRO A 162 6.80 -1.18 -17.72
CA PRO A 162 7.62 -1.77 -18.77
C PRO A 162 8.16 -0.72 -19.76
N ASP A 163 7.49 0.43 -19.86
CA ASP A 163 7.90 1.60 -20.63
C ASP A 163 9.21 2.25 -20.13
N LEU A 164 9.60 1.98 -18.89
CA LEU A 164 10.84 2.45 -18.26
C LEU A 164 11.93 1.38 -18.19
N CYS A 165 11.67 0.18 -18.73
CA CYS A 165 12.55 -0.98 -18.62
C CYS A 165 13.14 -1.36 -19.99
N SER A 166 14.34 -1.96 -19.97
CA SER A 166 14.90 -2.62 -21.14
C SER A 166 14.31 -4.04 -21.29
N THR A 167 14.47 -4.64 -22.47
CA THR A 167 14.06 -6.04 -22.72
C THR A 167 14.81 -6.99 -21.79
N GLU A 168 16.11 -6.73 -21.56
CA GLU A 168 16.96 -7.55 -20.70
C GLU A 168 16.47 -7.54 -19.24
N GLN A 169 15.93 -6.41 -18.77
CA GLN A 169 15.36 -6.31 -17.42
C GLN A 169 14.03 -7.08 -17.29
N LEU A 170 13.22 -7.09 -18.35
CA LEU A 170 12.00 -7.90 -18.40
C LEU A 170 12.35 -9.39 -18.43
N ASP A 171 13.30 -9.79 -19.27
CA ASP A 171 13.77 -11.18 -19.36
C ASP A 171 14.38 -11.66 -18.03
N ALA A 172 15.16 -10.80 -17.36
CA ALA A 172 15.73 -11.10 -16.04
C ALA A 172 14.65 -11.30 -14.97
N LEU A 173 13.57 -10.52 -14.99
CA LEU A 173 12.44 -10.74 -14.09
C LEU A 173 11.74 -12.08 -14.38
N GLU A 174 11.50 -12.39 -15.65
CA GLU A 174 10.89 -13.67 -16.03
C GLU A 174 11.73 -14.86 -15.59
N GLU A 175 13.05 -14.80 -15.79
CA GLU A 175 13.99 -15.84 -15.34
C GLU A 175 13.99 -15.98 -13.81
N PHE A 176 14.07 -14.86 -13.09
CA PHE A 176 14.01 -14.83 -11.62
C PHE A 176 12.73 -15.47 -11.07
N VAL A 177 11.58 -15.13 -11.64
CA VAL A 177 10.29 -15.72 -11.24
C VAL A 177 10.24 -17.20 -11.57
N LYS A 178 10.70 -17.58 -12.76
CA LYS A 178 10.73 -18.98 -13.21
C LYS A 178 11.64 -19.86 -12.35
N GLU A 179 12.81 -19.37 -11.97
CA GLU A 179 13.73 -20.10 -11.09
C GLU A 179 13.11 -20.31 -9.70
N ARG A 180 12.39 -19.31 -9.18
CA ARG A 180 11.85 -19.34 -7.84
C ARG A 180 10.49 -20.05 -7.74
N ARG A 181 9.61 -19.85 -8.71
CA ARG A 181 8.22 -20.30 -8.69
C ARG A 181 7.88 -21.38 -9.74
N GLY A 182 8.80 -21.65 -10.63
CA GLY A 182 8.55 -22.54 -11.77
C GLY A 182 7.68 -21.90 -12.85
N ALA A 183 7.31 -22.68 -13.87
CA ALA A 183 6.52 -22.20 -15.00
C ALA A 183 5.02 -21.99 -14.71
N GLN A 184 4.58 -22.27 -13.49
CA GLN A 184 3.16 -22.12 -13.11
C GLN A 184 2.74 -20.67 -12.82
N VAL A 185 3.71 -19.79 -12.54
CA VAL A 185 3.47 -18.39 -12.28
C VAL A 185 3.86 -17.59 -13.53
N ALA A 186 2.87 -16.97 -14.15
CA ALA A 186 3.10 -16.16 -15.35
C ALA A 186 3.60 -14.76 -14.96
N VAL A 187 4.48 -14.20 -15.80
CA VAL A 187 4.84 -12.78 -15.75
C VAL A 187 4.08 -12.06 -16.86
N THR A 188 3.38 -10.98 -16.52
CA THR A 188 2.61 -10.18 -17.48
C THR A 188 3.03 -8.71 -17.36
N ALA A 189 3.47 -8.11 -18.46
CA ALA A 189 3.84 -6.70 -18.49
C ALA A 189 2.61 -5.80 -18.60
N VAL A 190 2.53 -4.78 -17.74
CA VAL A 190 1.39 -3.86 -17.67
C VAL A 190 1.86 -2.42 -17.54
N SER A 191 1.50 -1.59 -18.53
CA SER A 191 1.77 -0.14 -18.49
C SER A 191 0.65 0.60 -17.77
N PHE A 192 1.00 1.62 -17.01
CA PHE A 192 0.05 2.55 -16.36
C PHE A 192 -1.06 1.87 -15.54
N GLY A 193 -0.79 0.69 -14.97
CA GLY A 193 -1.76 -0.04 -14.14
C GLY A 193 -2.97 -0.62 -14.89
N GLN A 194 -2.95 -0.69 -16.21
CA GLN A 194 -4.06 -1.20 -17.04
C GLN A 194 -4.16 -2.73 -16.97
N LEU A 195 -4.49 -3.24 -15.79
CA LEU A 195 -4.75 -4.67 -15.57
C LEU A 195 -6.12 -5.07 -16.12
N SER A 196 -6.19 -6.24 -16.77
CA SER A 196 -7.48 -6.85 -17.09
C SER A 196 -8.12 -7.47 -15.85
N ILE A 197 -9.44 -7.36 -15.72
CA ILE A 197 -10.22 -8.04 -14.68
C ILE A 197 -10.01 -9.55 -14.72
N ASP A 198 -9.81 -10.14 -15.90
CA ASP A 198 -9.52 -11.57 -16.05
C ASP A 198 -8.26 -12.00 -15.27
N SER A 199 -7.34 -11.08 -15.01
CA SER A 199 -6.15 -11.38 -14.19
C SER A 199 -6.49 -11.68 -12.73
N LEU A 200 -7.66 -11.22 -12.26
CA LEU A 200 -8.17 -11.47 -10.92
C LEU A 200 -8.81 -12.86 -10.77
N GLU A 201 -9.27 -13.43 -11.90
CA GLU A 201 -10.06 -14.65 -11.90
C GLU A 201 -9.17 -15.91 -11.83
N ALA A 202 -9.47 -16.79 -11.00
CA ALA A 202 -9.06 -18.16 -10.70
C ALA A 202 -8.66 -18.29 -9.23
N PRO A 203 -8.81 -19.49 -8.65
CA PRO A 203 -8.40 -19.75 -7.28
C PRO A 203 -6.88 -19.54 -7.09
N THR A 204 -6.50 -19.03 -5.91
CA THR A 204 -5.08 -18.93 -5.56
C THR A 204 -4.37 -20.29 -5.54
N LEU A 205 -3.12 -20.31 -5.99
CA LEU A 205 -2.24 -21.47 -5.88
C LEU A 205 -1.67 -21.66 -4.47
N TRP A 206 -1.73 -20.60 -3.67
CA TRP A 206 -1.22 -20.66 -2.30
C TRP A 206 -2.00 -21.66 -1.45
N ARG A 207 -1.30 -22.38 -0.60
CA ARG A 207 -1.86 -23.35 0.34
C ARG A 207 -1.25 -23.11 1.73
N PRO A 208 -2.03 -23.19 2.81
CA PRO A 208 -1.48 -23.14 4.16
C PRO A 208 -0.43 -24.25 4.34
N SER A 209 0.77 -23.89 4.71
CA SER A 209 1.81 -24.85 5.09
C SER A 209 1.47 -25.39 6.48
N GLY A 210 0.85 -26.58 6.54
CA GLY A 210 0.61 -27.42 7.71
C GLY A 210 0.13 -26.72 8.97
N GLU A 211 -0.88 -27.31 9.66
CA GLU A 211 -1.47 -26.94 10.95
C GLU A 211 -1.12 -25.55 11.48
N LEU A 212 -2.12 -24.67 11.56
CA LEU A 212 -2.09 -23.43 12.31
C LEU A 212 -1.42 -23.61 13.69
N LYS A 213 -0.11 -23.56 13.72
CA LYS A 213 0.59 -23.39 14.99
C LYS A 213 0.31 -21.98 15.44
N SER A 214 -0.60 -21.83 16.36
CA SER A 214 -0.65 -20.73 17.29
C SER A 214 0.65 -20.76 18.12
N THR A 215 1.76 -20.34 17.53
CA THR A 215 2.98 -20.06 18.29
C THR A 215 2.83 -18.65 18.85
N PRO A 216 2.82 -18.49 20.17
CA PRO A 216 3.11 -17.19 20.74
C PRO A 216 4.57 -16.90 20.37
N THR A 217 4.77 -16.01 19.42
CA THR A 217 6.10 -15.53 19.07
C THR A 217 6.58 -14.67 20.23
N THR A 218 7.30 -15.31 21.18
CA THR A 218 8.18 -14.60 22.07
C THR A 218 9.43 -14.21 21.30
N ALA A 219 9.32 -13.22 20.47
CA ALA A 219 10.43 -12.40 20.04
C ALA A 219 9.94 -10.98 20.22
N SER A 220 10.42 -10.36 21.29
CA SER A 220 10.25 -8.96 21.60
C SER A 220 11.01 -8.11 20.58
N SER A 221 10.43 -7.95 19.39
CA SER A 221 10.56 -6.72 18.66
C SER A 221 9.67 -5.71 19.38
N PRO A 222 10.14 -4.48 19.63
CA PRO A 222 9.27 -3.48 20.25
C PRO A 222 8.03 -3.39 19.38
N SER A 223 6.85 -3.68 19.95
CA SER A 223 5.56 -3.41 19.33
C SER A 223 5.63 -2.05 18.67
N PRO A 224 5.23 -1.90 17.41
CA PRO A 224 4.88 -0.59 16.93
C PRO A 224 3.89 -0.08 17.96
N LEU A 225 4.23 1.01 18.60
CA LEU A 225 3.38 1.63 19.60
C LEU A 225 1.98 1.65 19.02
N GLU A 226 1.01 1.12 19.76
CA GLU A 226 -0.39 1.47 19.60
C GLU A 226 -0.44 2.99 19.59
N VAL A 227 -0.33 3.57 18.43
CA VAL A 227 -0.61 4.98 18.27
C VAL A 227 -2.13 5.02 18.14
N GLU A 228 -2.83 4.93 19.27
CA GLU A 228 -4.07 5.67 19.44
C GLU A 228 -3.83 6.98 18.68
N GLU A 229 -4.79 7.45 17.87
CA GLU A 229 -4.71 8.76 17.23
C GLU A 229 -4.43 9.80 18.31
N LYS A 230 -3.14 10.00 18.60
CA LYS A 230 -2.74 10.97 19.61
C LYS A 230 -3.28 12.30 19.13
N PRO A 231 -4.04 13.02 19.98
CA PRO A 231 -4.47 14.36 19.61
C PRO A 231 -3.23 15.18 19.27
N LEU A 232 -3.33 16.00 18.25
CA LEU A 232 -2.25 16.93 17.91
C LEU A 232 -1.88 17.74 19.14
N PRO A 233 -0.59 17.96 19.42
CA PRO A 233 -0.15 18.82 20.50
C PRO A 233 -0.60 20.27 20.24
N GLU A 234 -0.57 21.13 21.26
CA GLU A 234 -0.92 22.56 21.13
C GLU A 234 -0.09 23.29 20.07
N THR A 235 1.11 22.78 19.77
CA THR A 235 1.95 23.28 18.66
C THR A 235 1.31 23.04 17.29
N GLY A 236 0.33 22.14 17.18
CA GLY A 236 -0.31 21.72 15.93
C GLY A 236 0.59 20.92 15.02
N VAL A 237 1.71 20.39 15.51
CA VAL A 237 2.65 19.54 14.74
C VAL A 237 3.04 18.34 15.59
N LEU A 238 2.85 17.15 15.04
CA LEU A 238 3.30 15.89 15.61
C LEU A 238 4.30 15.26 14.63
N VAL A 239 5.44 14.81 15.13
CA VAL A 239 6.44 14.06 14.37
C VAL A 239 6.57 12.67 14.98
N ALA A 240 6.57 11.66 14.15
CA ALA A 240 6.76 10.28 14.55
C ALA A 240 7.82 9.60 13.67
N THR A 241 8.60 8.72 14.26
CA THR A 241 9.59 7.90 13.56
C THR A 241 9.39 6.44 13.88
N ASN A 242 9.57 5.58 12.88
CA ASN A 242 9.53 4.14 13.06
C ASN A 242 10.69 3.49 12.29
N ALA A 243 11.02 2.24 12.62
CA ALA A 243 12.03 1.46 11.92
C ALA A 243 11.59 0.00 11.88
N GLY A 244 11.67 -0.61 10.71
CA GLY A 244 11.33 -2.02 10.49
C GLY A 244 11.82 -2.48 9.12
N ASP A 245 12.10 -3.77 8.98
CA ASP A 245 12.45 -4.42 7.71
C ASP A 245 13.61 -3.76 6.92
N GLY A 246 14.58 -3.16 7.63
CA GLY A 246 15.73 -2.49 7.00
C GLY A 246 15.45 -1.07 6.51
N PHE A 247 14.24 -0.54 6.71
CA PHE A 247 13.86 0.83 6.41
C PHE A 247 13.50 1.61 7.66
N LYS A 248 13.59 2.94 7.55
CA LYS A 248 13.13 3.90 8.55
C LYS A 248 12.02 4.74 7.96
N THR A 249 11.05 5.08 8.77
CA THR A 249 9.95 5.96 8.40
C THR A 249 9.97 7.19 9.30
N ILE A 250 9.73 8.36 8.72
CA ILE A 250 9.44 9.58 9.46
C ILE A 250 8.15 10.18 8.91
N GLY A 251 7.24 10.53 9.80
CA GLY A 251 5.94 11.08 9.47
C GLY A 251 5.63 12.36 10.24
N TRP A 252 4.89 13.27 9.61
CA TRP A 252 4.38 14.51 10.20
C TRP A 252 2.86 14.54 10.09
N ARG A 253 2.21 14.92 11.19
CA ARG A 253 0.81 15.33 11.22
C ARG A 253 0.78 16.81 11.60
N ILE A 254 0.09 17.62 10.81
CA ILE A 254 0.12 19.07 10.91
C ILE A 254 -1.32 19.58 10.83
N SER A 255 -1.71 20.35 11.82
CA SER A 255 -3.06 20.87 11.98
C SER A 255 -3.55 21.65 10.75
N ALA A 256 -4.83 21.56 10.45
CA ALA A 256 -5.47 22.22 9.30
C ALA A 256 -5.35 23.74 9.28
N ASP A 257 -5.11 24.38 10.43
CA ASP A 257 -4.88 25.81 10.52
C ASP A 257 -3.48 26.26 10.03
N LYS A 258 -2.58 25.31 9.76
CA LYS A 258 -1.23 25.55 9.25
C LYS A 258 -1.16 25.19 7.77
N HIS A 259 -1.04 26.20 6.94
CA HIS A 259 -0.94 26.01 5.50
C HIS A 259 0.52 26.01 5.06
N PHE A 260 0.83 25.15 4.11
CA PHE A 260 2.12 25.16 3.45
C PHE A 260 2.18 26.22 2.33
N ASN A 261 3.36 26.77 2.11
CA ASN A 261 3.63 27.47 0.87
C ASN A 261 3.89 26.43 -0.23
N TYR A 262 3.01 26.38 -1.22
CA TYR A 262 3.04 25.39 -2.31
C TYR A 262 4.40 25.32 -3.01
N GLY A 263 4.97 26.46 -3.39
CA GLY A 263 6.24 26.50 -4.13
C GLY A 263 7.43 25.98 -3.32
N ARG A 264 7.49 26.29 -2.01
CA ARG A 264 8.54 25.77 -1.12
C ARG A 264 8.38 24.28 -0.91
N LEU A 265 7.16 23.82 -0.69
CA LEU A 265 6.85 22.40 -0.47
C LEU A 265 7.21 21.57 -1.70
N MET A 266 6.85 22.03 -2.89
CA MET A 266 7.23 21.38 -4.16
C MET A 266 8.74 21.30 -4.34
N SER A 267 9.45 22.39 -3.98
CA SER A 267 10.93 22.40 -4.05
C SER A 267 11.52 21.38 -3.06
N PHE A 268 10.97 21.31 -1.86
CA PHE A 268 11.38 20.33 -0.85
C PHE A 268 11.12 18.89 -1.33
N PHE A 269 9.91 18.57 -1.79
CA PHE A 269 9.58 17.22 -2.26
C PHE A 269 10.44 16.77 -3.45
N ASN A 270 10.71 17.67 -4.39
CA ASN A 270 11.59 17.36 -5.53
C ASN A 270 13.07 17.19 -5.14
N SER A 271 13.48 17.68 -3.97
CA SER A 271 14.84 17.51 -3.46
C SER A 271 15.07 16.18 -2.73
N LEU A 272 14.00 15.45 -2.43
CA LEU A 272 14.08 14.22 -1.68
C LEU A 272 14.64 13.06 -2.53
N ALA A 273 15.71 12.44 -2.05
CA ALA A 273 16.25 11.20 -2.59
C ALA A 273 15.93 10.07 -1.62
N VAL A 274 14.73 9.53 -1.72
CA VAL A 274 14.16 8.55 -0.79
C VAL A 274 13.49 7.40 -1.54
N GLU A 275 13.26 6.28 -0.86
CA GLU A 275 12.59 5.12 -1.45
C GLU A 275 11.14 5.45 -1.82
N ARG A 276 10.45 6.15 -0.92
CA ARG A 276 9.08 6.58 -1.12
C ARG A 276 8.76 7.79 -0.26
N MET A 277 7.94 8.70 -0.77
CA MET A 277 7.24 9.70 0.03
C MET A 277 5.78 9.74 -0.39
N LYS A 278 4.88 9.81 0.57
CA LYS A 278 3.48 10.12 0.39
C LYS A 278 3.14 11.36 1.21
N ALA A 279 2.28 12.21 0.70
CA ALA A 279 1.77 13.34 1.45
C ALA A 279 0.36 13.72 1.03
N VAL A 280 -0.40 14.28 1.97
CA VAL A 280 -1.59 15.07 1.73
C VAL A 280 -1.38 16.38 2.47
N THR A 281 -1.46 17.50 1.78
CA THR A 281 -1.13 18.80 2.39
C THR A 281 -2.12 19.88 2.02
N ILE A 282 -2.41 20.74 2.99
CA ILE A 282 -3.16 21.99 2.83
C ILE A 282 -2.15 23.07 2.51
N THR A 283 -2.27 23.67 1.33
CA THR A 283 -1.35 24.72 0.86
C THR A 283 -2.08 26.03 0.61
N ASP A 284 -1.31 27.10 0.36
CA ASP A 284 -1.84 28.38 -0.09
C ASP A 284 -2.45 28.34 -1.51
N ALA A 285 -2.24 27.24 -2.27
CA ALA A 285 -2.78 27.02 -3.60
C ALA A 285 -3.93 26.01 -3.65
N GLY A 286 -4.26 25.34 -2.54
CA GLY A 286 -5.29 24.29 -2.45
C GLY A 286 -4.81 23.07 -1.67
N VAL A 287 -5.57 21.99 -1.75
CA VAL A 287 -5.24 20.73 -1.08
C VAL A 287 -4.76 19.72 -2.11
N PHE A 288 -3.63 19.10 -1.84
CA PHE A 288 -3.00 18.19 -2.79
C PHE A 288 -2.53 16.90 -2.10
N ALA A 289 -2.65 15.80 -2.83
CA ALA A 289 -2.04 14.53 -2.51
C ALA A 289 -0.80 14.32 -3.38
N TYR A 290 0.26 13.76 -2.78
CA TYR A 290 1.55 13.53 -3.43
C TYR A 290 2.00 12.09 -3.25
N ASN A 291 2.68 11.58 -4.28
CA ASN A 291 3.37 10.29 -4.21
C ASN A 291 4.71 10.40 -4.94
N LEU A 292 5.80 10.29 -4.21
CA LEU A 292 7.17 10.21 -4.75
C LEU A 292 7.63 8.76 -4.68
N SER A 293 8.01 8.19 -5.80
CA SER A 293 8.55 6.85 -5.89
C SER A 293 9.43 6.71 -7.13
N GLY A 294 10.61 6.09 -6.98
CA GLY A 294 11.58 5.95 -8.07
C GLY A 294 12.02 7.30 -8.66
N GLY A 295 12.08 8.36 -7.84
CA GLY A 295 12.47 9.70 -8.25
C GLY A 295 11.39 10.47 -9.02
N ILE A 296 10.17 9.92 -9.18
CA ILE A 296 9.06 10.58 -9.87
C ILE A 296 8.04 11.04 -8.84
N LEU A 297 7.81 12.35 -8.76
CA LEU A 297 6.78 12.98 -7.95
C LEU A 297 5.49 13.09 -8.76
N LYS A 298 4.41 12.51 -8.27
CA LYS A 298 3.05 12.72 -8.78
C LYS A 298 2.29 13.62 -7.81
N GLU A 299 1.45 14.50 -8.35
CA GLU A 299 0.58 15.39 -7.61
C GLU A 299 -0.85 15.24 -8.11
N ILE A 300 -1.82 15.25 -7.19
CA ILE A 300 -3.25 15.19 -7.49
C ILE A 300 -3.95 16.22 -6.60
N ALA A 301 -4.74 17.10 -7.19
CA ALA A 301 -5.60 17.99 -6.45
C ALA A 301 -6.75 17.19 -5.80
N ILE A 302 -7.06 17.48 -4.56
CA ILE A 302 -8.18 16.88 -3.82
C ILE A 302 -9.04 17.99 -3.19
N ASP A 303 -10.30 17.68 -2.89
CA ASP A 303 -11.25 18.70 -2.44
C ASP A 303 -10.95 19.19 -1.03
N ASP A 304 -10.63 18.32 -0.07
CA ASP A 304 -10.38 18.69 1.33
C ASP A 304 -9.61 17.59 2.08
N CYS A 305 -9.01 17.96 3.22
CA CYS A 305 -8.48 17.01 4.20
C CYS A 305 -8.53 17.59 5.62
N LEU A 306 -8.64 16.72 6.61
CA LEU A 306 -8.78 17.09 8.02
C LEU A 306 -7.50 17.70 8.62
N GLU A 307 -6.35 17.33 8.12
CA GLU A 307 -5.01 17.78 8.55
C GLU A 307 -4.00 17.47 7.45
N SER A 308 -2.88 18.18 7.44
CA SER A 308 -1.79 17.83 6.52
C SER A 308 -0.96 16.69 7.09
N ARG A 309 -0.56 15.78 6.22
CA ARG A 309 0.22 14.58 6.56
C ARG A 309 1.32 14.36 5.55
N ILE A 310 2.52 14.04 6.02
CA ILE A 310 3.68 13.72 5.19
C ILE A 310 4.33 12.47 5.76
N GLU A 311 4.66 11.50 4.93
CA GLU A 311 5.38 10.30 5.31
C GLU A 311 6.53 10.04 4.34
N ILE A 312 7.72 9.77 4.88
CA ILE A 312 8.92 9.43 4.12
C ILE A 312 9.44 8.06 4.58
N ILE A 313 9.65 7.16 3.63
CA ILE A 313 10.30 5.86 3.84
C ILE A 313 11.69 5.92 3.21
N CYS A 314 12.74 5.57 3.98
CA CYS A 314 14.13 5.71 3.61
C CYS A 314 15.02 4.71 4.33
N GLN A 315 16.26 4.57 3.89
CA GLN A 315 17.27 3.79 4.61
C GLN A 315 17.82 4.55 5.82
N GLU A 316 18.01 5.88 5.67
CA GLU A 316 18.47 6.76 6.75
C GLU A 316 17.66 8.06 6.77
N ILE A 317 17.19 8.45 7.97
CA ILE A 317 16.47 9.71 8.17
C ILE A 317 17.50 10.86 8.21
N SER A 318 17.28 11.87 7.38
CA SER A 318 18.08 13.10 7.40
C SER A 318 17.60 14.04 8.50
N GLU A 319 18.53 14.54 9.31
CA GLU A 319 18.25 15.56 10.34
C GLU A 319 17.70 16.87 9.77
N GLN A 320 17.91 17.13 8.47
CA GLN A 320 17.45 18.35 7.80
C GLN A 320 15.98 18.30 7.38
N TRP A 321 15.34 17.12 7.37
CA TRP A 321 13.97 17.01 6.86
C TRP A 321 12.95 17.67 7.79
N GLU A 322 13.12 17.58 9.11
CA GLU A 322 12.22 18.22 10.05
C GLU A 322 12.23 19.75 9.86
N SER A 323 13.40 20.37 9.82
CA SER A 323 13.52 21.81 9.53
C SER A 323 12.99 22.14 8.12
N GLY A 324 13.31 21.31 7.11
CA GLY A 324 12.83 21.49 5.75
C GLY A 324 11.31 21.51 5.62
N VAL A 325 10.61 20.61 6.30
CA VAL A 325 9.14 20.60 6.34
C VAL A 325 8.60 21.84 7.06
N MET A 326 9.21 22.22 8.20
CA MET A 326 8.78 23.40 8.96
C MET A 326 8.99 24.70 8.17
N ASP A 327 10.08 24.83 7.43
CA ASP A 327 10.39 26.00 6.60
C ASP A 327 9.41 26.17 5.41
N CYS A 328 8.72 25.08 5.04
CA CYS A 328 7.67 25.12 4.03
C CYS A 328 6.35 25.67 4.55
N LEU A 329 6.14 25.75 5.87
CA LEU A 329 4.93 26.37 6.43
C LEU A 329 4.89 27.87 6.10
N GLY A 330 3.71 28.33 5.69
CA GLY A 330 3.46 29.75 5.44
C GLY A 330 3.53 30.55 6.76
N SER A 331 4.15 31.70 6.71
CA SER A 331 4.00 32.69 7.79
C SER A 331 2.55 33.19 7.76
N LYS A 332 1.88 33.23 8.91
CA LYS A 332 0.57 33.88 9.05
C LYS A 332 0.67 35.36 8.67
#